data_717746eed6b57668c6aeb4bdd548d993
#
_entry.id   717746eed6b57668c6aeb4bdd548d993
#
_cell.length_a   1.000
_cell.length_b   1.000
_cell.length_c   1.000
_cell.angle_alpha   90.00
_cell.angle_beta   90.00
_cell.angle_gamma   90.00
#
_symmetry.space_group_name_H-M   'P 1'
#
loop_
_entity.id
_entity.type
_entity.pdbx_description
1 polymer ?
#
loop_
_entity_poly.entity_id
_entity_poly.type
_entity_poly.pdbx_seq_one_letter_code
_entity_poly.pdbx_strand_id
1 'polypeptide(L)'
;KTPDGETNVQYTYTSYGTFITRKSPSSEPGTLKIEHPVAQRGAQVYITTKGATFTETAAATTDAVTVQRIDVGATKLASEVPNINAVNSILVGGPCANAAAATVMGNPADCTEGFTPGVGLVKVFDVGSGNVAMLVAGYAAADTRNAAAVVANYGDYKNTLKGAAVEVKKVNNVLTVAEPAPVVVEGPAAPETE
;
A
#
# COMPACT_ATOMS: atom_id res chain seq x y z
N LYS A 1 33.15 11.09 -4.91
CA LYS A 1 34.25 11.58 -5.78
C LYS A 1 33.73 12.70 -6.66
N THR A 2 34.63 13.59 -7.07
CA THR A 2 34.34 14.68 -8.01
C THR A 2 35.18 14.41 -9.25
N PRO A 3 34.59 14.52 -10.47
CA PRO A 3 35.35 14.37 -11.71
C PRO A 3 36.41 15.48 -11.84
N ASP A 4 37.51 15.18 -12.50
CA ASP A 4 38.57 16.17 -12.75
C ASP A 4 38.01 17.31 -13.63
N GLY A 5 38.20 18.56 -13.18
CA GLY A 5 37.74 19.74 -13.87
C GLY A 5 36.28 20.16 -13.62
N GLU A 6 35.50 19.40 -12.84
CA GLU A 6 34.13 19.75 -12.47
C GLU A 6 33.98 19.93 -10.95
N THR A 7 33.54 21.13 -10.53
CA THR A 7 33.35 21.45 -9.10
C THR A 7 31.93 21.24 -8.62
N ASN A 8 30.97 21.14 -9.53
CA ASN A 8 29.54 21.08 -9.27
C ASN A 8 28.93 19.67 -9.50
N VAL A 9 29.75 18.68 -9.82
CA VAL A 9 29.34 17.29 -10.01
C VAL A 9 30.03 16.41 -8.97
N GLN A 10 29.23 15.60 -8.29
CA GLN A 10 29.70 14.58 -7.35
C GLN A 10 29.10 13.24 -7.74
N TYR A 11 29.89 12.17 -7.64
CA TYR A 11 29.39 10.83 -7.86
C TYR A 11 29.86 9.87 -6.79
N THR A 12 29.07 8.83 -6.59
CA THR A 12 29.40 7.70 -5.74
C THR A 12 28.75 6.43 -6.32
N TYR A 13 29.19 5.30 -5.85
CA TYR A 13 28.56 4.01 -6.15
C TYR A 13 28.44 3.20 -4.87
N THR A 14 27.38 2.41 -4.80
CA THR A 14 27.15 1.50 -3.69
C THR A 14 27.92 0.19 -3.94
N SER A 15 28.11 -0.60 -2.89
CA SER A 15 28.66 -1.97 -3.00
C SER A 15 27.85 -2.89 -3.93
N TYR A 16 26.61 -2.54 -4.21
CA TYR A 16 25.71 -3.26 -5.12
C TYR A 16 25.70 -2.70 -6.55
N GLY A 17 26.66 -1.83 -6.89
CA GLY A 17 26.83 -1.32 -8.24
C GLY A 17 25.87 -0.21 -8.65
N THR A 18 25.05 0.32 -7.74
CA THR A 18 24.22 1.51 -8.02
C THR A 18 25.14 2.72 -8.16
N PHE A 19 25.07 3.41 -9.29
CA PHE A 19 25.81 4.64 -9.54
C PHE A 19 24.93 5.84 -9.29
N ILE A 20 25.40 6.78 -8.49
CA ILE A 20 24.66 7.98 -8.08
C ILE A 20 25.48 9.20 -8.49
N THR A 21 24.90 10.04 -9.30
CA THR A 21 25.46 11.32 -9.70
C THR A 21 24.62 12.48 -9.17
N ARG A 22 25.24 13.37 -8.44
CA ARG A 22 24.62 14.63 -7.99
C ARG A 22 25.25 15.79 -8.78
N LYS A 23 24.43 16.59 -9.46
CA LYS A 23 24.83 17.82 -10.11
C LYS A 23 24.19 18.99 -9.37
N SER A 24 24.98 19.98 -8.97
CA SER A 24 24.53 21.16 -8.23
C SER A 24 25.08 22.41 -8.90
N PRO A 25 24.53 22.81 -10.06
CA PRO A 25 24.92 24.04 -10.73
C PRO A 25 24.51 25.26 -9.90
N SER A 26 25.21 26.37 -10.08
CA SER A 26 24.94 27.61 -9.32
C SER A 26 23.73 28.40 -9.84
N SER A 27 23.28 28.14 -11.06
CA SER A 27 22.23 28.91 -11.75
C SER A 27 20.97 28.11 -12.10
N GLU A 28 20.95 26.80 -11.83
CA GLU A 28 19.84 25.91 -12.14
C GLU A 28 19.54 24.98 -10.95
N PRO A 29 18.32 24.41 -10.88
CA PRO A 29 18.02 23.39 -9.86
C PRO A 29 18.99 22.20 -9.95
N GLY A 30 19.44 21.73 -8.81
CA GLY A 30 20.29 20.54 -8.73
C GLY A 30 19.58 19.28 -9.21
N THR A 31 20.33 18.37 -9.84
CA THR A 31 19.80 17.07 -10.29
C THR A 31 20.48 15.92 -9.58
N LEU A 32 19.71 14.87 -9.32
CA LEU A 32 20.19 13.60 -8.80
C LEU A 32 19.84 12.50 -9.81
N LYS A 33 20.87 11.85 -10.37
CA LYS A 33 20.71 10.71 -11.26
C LYS A 33 21.10 9.44 -10.51
N ILE A 34 20.23 8.43 -10.54
CA ILE A 34 20.48 7.11 -9.91
C ILE A 34 20.38 6.07 -11.02
N GLU A 35 21.49 5.36 -11.26
CA GLU A 35 21.59 4.29 -12.24
C GLU A 35 21.81 2.98 -11.50
N HIS A 36 20.82 2.08 -11.57
CA HIS A 36 20.88 0.79 -10.87
C HIS A 36 20.90 -0.36 -11.87
N PRO A 37 21.85 -1.30 -11.79
CA PRO A 37 21.93 -2.44 -12.70
C PRO A 37 20.67 -3.31 -12.66
N VAL A 38 20.13 -3.64 -13.81
CA VAL A 38 18.89 -4.44 -13.94
C VAL A 38 19.04 -5.81 -13.27
N ALA A 39 20.19 -6.42 -13.38
CA ALA A 39 20.50 -7.72 -12.78
C ALA A 39 20.44 -7.74 -11.23
N GLN A 40 20.50 -6.56 -10.61
CA GLN A 40 20.50 -6.44 -9.13
C GLN A 40 19.17 -5.94 -8.56
N ARG A 41 18.18 -5.72 -9.40
CA ARG A 41 16.84 -5.25 -8.97
C ARG A 41 16.04 -6.29 -8.17
N GLY A 42 16.55 -7.48 -8.02
CA GLY A 42 15.90 -8.60 -7.34
C GLY A 42 16.71 -9.20 -6.20
N ALA A 43 17.65 -8.44 -5.60
CA ALA A 43 18.44 -8.98 -4.49
C ALA A 43 17.55 -9.44 -3.33
N GLN A 44 17.51 -10.73 -3.08
CA GLN A 44 16.90 -11.29 -1.88
C GLN A 44 18.00 -11.35 -0.80
N VAL A 45 17.77 -10.68 0.31
CA VAL A 45 18.70 -10.67 1.44
C VAL A 45 18.18 -11.64 2.49
N TYR A 46 18.99 -12.66 2.78
CA TYR A 46 18.71 -13.62 3.85
C TYR A 46 19.71 -13.39 5.00
N ILE A 47 19.18 -13.22 6.21
CA ILE A 47 19.99 -13.20 7.43
C ILE A 47 19.86 -14.57 8.08
N THR A 48 20.97 -15.32 8.13
CA THR A 48 20.98 -16.69 8.65
C THR A 48 22.06 -16.87 9.70
N THR A 49 21.94 -17.92 10.50
CA THR A 49 23.01 -18.35 11.41
C THR A 49 24.17 -18.97 10.63
N LYS A 50 25.34 -18.94 11.22
CA LYS A 50 26.56 -19.57 10.64
C LYS A 50 26.30 -21.06 10.38
N GLY A 51 26.44 -21.49 9.12
CA GLY A 51 26.23 -22.88 8.72
C GLY A 51 24.85 -23.21 8.12
N ALA A 52 24.00 -22.21 7.89
CA ALA A 52 22.76 -22.45 7.16
C ALA A 52 23.06 -22.83 5.70
N THR A 53 22.46 -23.91 5.24
CA THR A 53 22.49 -24.35 3.84
C THR A 53 21.16 -24.00 3.18
N PHE A 54 21.22 -23.41 1.98
CA PHE A 54 20.04 -23.12 1.18
C PHE A 54 19.75 -24.30 0.27
N THR A 55 18.56 -24.86 0.39
CA THR A 55 18.06 -25.87 -0.54
C THR A 55 16.91 -25.23 -1.32
N GLU A 56 17.01 -25.17 -2.64
CA GLU A 56 15.84 -24.88 -3.49
C GLU A 56 14.92 -26.09 -3.43
N THR A 57 13.90 -26.03 -2.61
CA THR A 57 12.83 -27.01 -2.64
C THR A 57 11.81 -26.50 -3.65
N ALA A 58 11.60 -27.22 -4.74
CA ALA A 58 10.44 -27.01 -5.59
C ALA A 58 9.22 -27.06 -4.68
N ALA A 59 8.37 -26.01 -4.75
CA ALA A 59 7.23 -25.82 -3.88
C ALA A 59 6.40 -27.09 -3.80
N ALA A 60 6.45 -27.77 -2.66
CA ALA A 60 5.44 -28.75 -2.31
C ALA A 60 4.12 -27.97 -2.15
N THR A 61 3.06 -28.51 -2.73
CA THR A 61 1.68 -28.02 -2.67
C THR A 61 1.15 -28.03 -1.24
N THR A 62 1.53 -27.08 -0.46
CA THR A 62 0.89 -26.71 0.80
C THR A 62 0.63 -25.22 0.71
N ASP A 63 -0.50 -24.76 1.23
CA ASP A 63 -1.06 -23.40 1.18
C ASP A 63 -0.06 -22.24 1.51
N ALA A 64 1.07 -22.23 0.84
CA ALA A 64 2.06 -21.17 0.95
C ALA A 64 1.59 -19.98 0.13
N VAL A 65 1.10 -18.95 0.80
CA VAL A 65 0.79 -17.66 0.20
C VAL A 65 2.08 -17.10 -0.38
N THR A 66 2.19 -17.12 -1.70
CA THR A 66 3.32 -16.50 -2.40
C THR A 66 3.04 -15.00 -2.51
N VAL A 67 3.83 -14.19 -1.81
CA VAL A 67 3.73 -12.73 -1.95
C VAL A 67 4.31 -12.35 -3.31
N GLN A 68 3.44 -11.93 -4.22
CA GLN A 68 3.87 -11.36 -5.51
C GLN A 68 4.12 -9.87 -5.36
N ARG A 69 5.25 -9.43 -5.90
CA ARG A 69 5.55 -8.00 -5.99
C ARG A 69 4.66 -7.37 -7.05
N ILE A 70 4.01 -6.25 -6.71
CA ILE A 70 3.29 -5.43 -7.68
C ILE A 70 4.35 -4.68 -8.51
N ASP A 71 4.31 -4.84 -9.83
CA ASP A 71 5.25 -4.16 -10.73
C ASP A 71 4.98 -2.65 -10.80
N VAL A 72 6.04 -1.88 -10.95
CA VAL A 72 5.94 -0.45 -11.23
C VAL A 72 5.23 -0.26 -12.57
N GLY A 73 4.10 0.48 -12.56
CA GLY A 73 3.24 0.67 -13.74
C GLY A 73 1.97 -0.19 -13.75
N ALA A 74 1.75 -1.02 -12.74
CA ALA A 74 0.48 -1.74 -12.56
C ALA A 74 -0.70 -0.82 -12.14
N THR A 75 -0.42 0.45 -11.83
CA THR A 75 -1.45 1.43 -11.46
C THR A 75 -2.28 1.82 -12.69
N LYS A 76 -3.60 1.76 -12.53
CA LYS A 76 -4.59 2.12 -13.57
C LYS A 76 -5.63 3.06 -12.98
N LEU A 77 -6.23 3.88 -13.82
CA LEU A 77 -7.44 4.61 -13.46
C LEU A 77 -8.64 3.64 -13.44
N ALA A 78 -9.64 3.92 -12.62
CA ALA A 78 -10.85 3.11 -12.55
C ALA A 78 -11.54 2.97 -13.93
N SER A 79 -11.47 4.01 -14.77
CA SER A 79 -11.99 4.00 -16.13
C SER A 79 -11.27 3.08 -17.11
N GLU A 80 -10.04 2.65 -16.77
CA GLU A 80 -9.23 1.73 -17.58
C GLU A 80 -9.45 0.27 -17.19
N VAL A 81 -10.24 0.00 -16.15
CA VAL A 81 -10.57 -1.35 -15.66
C VAL A 81 -12.04 -1.65 -15.97
N PRO A 82 -12.33 -2.38 -17.07
CA PRO A 82 -13.71 -2.58 -17.51
C PRO A 82 -14.55 -3.40 -16.53
N ASN A 83 -13.94 -4.30 -15.78
CA ASN A 83 -14.62 -5.13 -14.80
C ASN A 83 -13.71 -5.36 -13.58
N ILE A 84 -14.01 -4.64 -12.51
CA ILE A 84 -13.25 -4.73 -11.27
C ILE A 84 -13.40 -6.10 -10.57
N ASN A 85 -14.49 -6.81 -10.81
CA ASN A 85 -14.75 -8.10 -10.21
C ASN A 85 -13.96 -9.25 -10.85
N ALA A 86 -13.33 -9.01 -12.00
CA ALA A 86 -12.55 -10.01 -12.72
C ALA A 86 -11.09 -10.09 -12.30
N VAL A 87 -10.64 -9.22 -11.41
CA VAL A 87 -9.23 -9.10 -11.02
C VAL A 87 -9.07 -8.85 -9.52
N ASN A 88 -7.97 -9.32 -8.95
CA ASN A 88 -7.54 -8.87 -7.64
C ASN A 88 -7.04 -7.42 -7.73
N SER A 89 -7.51 -6.56 -6.84
CA SER A 89 -7.24 -5.12 -6.94
C SER A 89 -7.00 -4.45 -5.59
N ILE A 90 -6.23 -3.36 -5.63
CA ILE A 90 -6.09 -2.42 -4.52
C ILE A 90 -6.71 -1.11 -4.98
N LEU A 91 -7.81 -0.72 -4.33
CA LEU A 91 -8.59 0.46 -4.65
C LEU A 91 -8.20 1.58 -3.70
N VAL A 92 -7.61 2.65 -4.21
CA VAL A 92 -7.20 3.80 -3.41
C VAL A 92 -8.18 4.95 -3.60
N GLY A 93 -8.71 5.45 -2.49
CA GLY A 93 -9.71 6.52 -2.45
C GLY A 93 -11.13 6.02 -2.20
N GLY A 94 -11.96 6.90 -1.62
CA GLY A 94 -13.36 6.63 -1.33
C GLY A 94 -14.26 6.65 -2.58
N PRO A 95 -15.57 6.41 -2.42
CA PRO A 95 -16.50 6.17 -3.53
C PRO A 95 -16.64 7.37 -4.48
N CYS A 96 -16.52 8.59 -4.01
CA CYS A 96 -16.60 9.77 -4.88
C CYS A 96 -15.29 10.10 -5.60
N ALA A 97 -14.16 9.55 -5.15
CA ALA A 97 -12.86 9.76 -5.79
C ALA A 97 -12.47 8.60 -6.73
N ASN A 98 -13.05 7.43 -6.51
CA ASN A 98 -12.71 6.21 -7.24
C ASN A 98 -13.99 5.41 -7.56
N ALA A 99 -14.38 5.40 -8.83
CA ALA A 99 -15.61 4.72 -9.29
C ALA A 99 -15.56 3.19 -9.03
N ALA A 100 -14.38 2.57 -9.08
CA ALA A 100 -14.23 1.16 -8.74
C ALA A 100 -14.48 0.92 -7.24
N ALA A 101 -14.04 1.84 -6.37
CA ALA A 101 -14.37 1.79 -4.95
C ALA A 101 -15.87 1.97 -4.71
N ALA A 102 -16.53 2.90 -5.43
CA ALA A 102 -17.98 3.05 -5.36
C ALA A 102 -18.70 1.75 -5.69
N THR A 103 -18.31 1.09 -6.78
CA THR A 103 -18.89 -0.19 -7.21
C THR A 103 -18.74 -1.27 -6.13
N VAL A 104 -17.56 -1.44 -5.56
CA VAL A 104 -17.29 -2.47 -4.55
C VAL A 104 -17.98 -2.17 -3.22
N MET A 105 -18.19 -0.90 -2.91
CA MET A 105 -18.93 -0.45 -1.72
C MET A 105 -20.48 -0.49 -1.89
N GLY A 106 -20.98 -0.87 -3.06
CA GLY A 106 -22.42 -0.90 -3.34
C GLY A 106 -23.02 0.44 -3.76
N ASN A 107 -22.20 1.35 -4.31
CA ASN A 107 -22.58 2.68 -4.77
C ASN A 107 -23.28 3.51 -3.68
N PRO A 108 -22.60 3.81 -2.57
CA PRO A 108 -23.18 4.60 -1.49
C PRO A 108 -23.63 5.98 -2.00
N ALA A 109 -24.72 6.48 -1.44
CA ALA A 109 -25.26 7.79 -1.82
C ALA A 109 -24.43 8.96 -1.28
N ASP A 110 -23.73 8.74 -0.17
CA ASP A 110 -22.85 9.72 0.46
C ASP A 110 -21.37 9.29 0.33
N CYS A 111 -20.53 10.27 0.01
CA CYS A 111 -19.08 10.07 -0.13
C CYS A 111 -18.41 9.58 1.16
N THR A 112 -19.01 9.87 2.29
CA THR A 112 -18.47 9.60 3.63
C THR A 112 -19.12 8.38 4.27
N GLU A 113 -20.07 7.76 3.61
CA GLU A 113 -20.74 6.55 4.12
C GLU A 113 -19.74 5.42 4.39
N GLY A 114 -19.76 4.90 5.60
CA GLY A 114 -18.84 3.85 6.04
C GLY A 114 -17.46 4.35 6.50
N PHE A 115 -17.24 5.67 6.58
CA PHE A 115 -15.99 6.27 7.07
C PHE A 115 -16.21 7.10 8.33
N THR A 116 -15.24 7.06 9.22
CA THR A 116 -15.21 7.88 10.44
C THR A 116 -14.19 9.03 10.27
N PRO A 117 -14.53 10.27 10.66
CA PRO A 117 -13.60 11.39 10.60
C PRO A 117 -12.27 11.10 11.32
N GLY A 118 -11.14 11.42 10.67
CA GLY A 118 -9.80 11.19 11.20
C GLY A 118 -9.32 9.74 11.16
N VAL A 119 -10.07 8.85 10.48
CA VAL A 119 -9.78 7.42 10.41
C VAL A 119 -9.62 6.97 8.97
N GLY A 120 -8.48 6.36 8.68
CA GLY A 120 -8.27 5.60 7.44
C GLY A 120 -8.82 4.18 7.60
N LEU A 121 -9.31 3.62 6.52
CA LEU A 121 -9.87 2.28 6.44
C LEU A 121 -9.11 1.45 5.40
N VAL A 122 -8.68 0.26 5.80
CA VAL A 122 -8.26 -0.79 4.88
C VAL A 122 -9.24 -1.94 5.03
N LYS A 123 -9.96 -2.26 3.96
CA LYS A 123 -11.01 -3.29 3.99
C LYS A 123 -10.94 -4.17 2.76
N VAL A 124 -11.06 -5.47 2.94
CA VAL A 124 -11.10 -6.45 1.86
C VAL A 124 -12.54 -6.83 1.57
N PHE A 125 -12.89 -6.81 0.29
CA PHE A 125 -14.18 -7.25 -0.24
C PHE A 125 -13.97 -8.48 -1.10
N ASP A 126 -14.83 -9.47 -0.96
CA ASP A 126 -14.98 -10.53 -1.94
C ASP A 126 -15.79 -9.98 -3.12
N VAL A 127 -15.19 -9.99 -4.29
CA VAL A 127 -15.83 -9.48 -5.52
C VAL A 127 -16.32 -10.63 -6.42
N GLY A 128 -16.29 -11.84 -5.91
CA GLY A 128 -16.71 -13.05 -6.61
C GLY A 128 -15.62 -13.68 -7.48
N SER A 129 -15.89 -14.85 -7.99
CA SER A 129 -14.97 -15.64 -8.84
C SER A 129 -13.59 -15.91 -8.20
N GLY A 130 -13.50 -15.89 -6.88
CA GLY A 130 -12.24 -16.05 -6.15
C GLY A 130 -11.34 -14.83 -6.15
N ASN A 131 -11.83 -13.67 -6.62
CA ASN A 131 -11.10 -12.40 -6.58
C ASN A 131 -11.48 -11.57 -5.37
N VAL A 132 -10.53 -10.73 -4.95
CA VAL A 132 -10.71 -9.78 -3.85
C VAL A 132 -10.33 -8.37 -4.26
N ALA A 133 -11.04 -7.39 -3.71
CA ALA A 133 -10.70 -5.99 -3.81
C ALA A 133 -10.35 -5.43 -2.42
N MET A 134 -9.16 -4.90 -2.26
CA MET A 134 -8.73 -4.22 -1.03
C MET A 134 -8.95 -2.71 -1.18
N LEU A 135 -9.89 -2.18 -0.43
CA LEU A 135 -10.16 -0.74 -0.34
C LEU A 135 -9.17 -0.10 0.63
N VAL A 136 -8.52 0.96 0.21
CA VAL A 136 -7.65 1.82 1.00
C VAL A 136 -8.19 3.24 0.90
N ALA A 137 -8.97 3.67 1.89
CA ALA A 137 -9.69 4.93 1.85
C ALA A 137 -9.76 5.56 3.25
N GLY A 138 -10.48 6.67 3.39
CA GLY A 138 -10.74 7.31 4.65
C GLY A 138 -11.71 8.47 4.47
N TYR A 139 -12.19 9.03 5.58
CA TYR A 139 -13.15 10.14 5.58
C TYR A 139 -12.62 11.34 4.78
N ALA A 140 -11.36 11.69 5.00
CA ALA A 140 -10.65 12.75 4.28
C ALA A 140 -9.45 12.19 3.51
N ALA A 141 -8.92 12.98 2.57
CA ALA A 141 -7.72 12.62 1.81
C ALA A 141 -6.50 12.37 2.70
N ALA A 142 -6.41 13.02 3.85
CA ALA A 142 -5.35 12.77 4.83
C ALA A 142 -5.45 11.36 5.44
N ASP A 143 -6.67 10.92 5.73
CA ASP A 143 -6.95 9.60 6.30
C ASP A 143 -6.65 8.49 5.29
N THR A 144 -7.03 8.71 4.02
CA THR A 144 -6.65 7.84 2.91
C THR A 144 -5.13 7.71 2.78
N ARG A 145 -4.37 8.82 2.88
CA ARG A 145 -2.91 8.77 2.84
C ARG A 145 -2.31 8.01 4.02
N ASN A 146 -2.88 8.13 5.21
CA ASN A 146 -2.45 7.39 6.38
C ASN A 146 -2.68 5.88 6.20
N ALA A 147 -3.85 5.48 5.69
CA ALA A 147 -4.14 4.08 5.36
C ALA A 147 -3.19 3.55 4.27
N ALA A 148 -2.96 4.32 3.21
CA ALA A 148 -2.04 3.95 2.14
C ALA A 148 -0.59 3.80 2.64
N ALA A 149 -0.14 4.65 3.57
CA ALA A 149 1.19 4.54 4.17
C ALA A 149 1.37 3.25 4.97
N VAL A 150 0.34 2.80 5.68
CA VAL A 150 0.35 1.52 6.41
C VAL A 150 0.44 0.34 5.45
N VAL A 151 -0.34 0.35 4.38
CA VAL A 151 -0.31 -0.72 3.35
C VAL A 151 1.03 -0.75 2.62
N ALA A 152 1.57 0.44 2.26
CA ALA A 152 2.87 0.54 1.59
C ALA A 152 4.03 0.03 2.46
N ASN A 153 3.93 0.18 3.77
CA ASN A 153 4.91 -0.30 4.74
C ASN A 153 4.43 -1.60 5.44
N TYR A 154 3.79 -2.49 4.68
CA TYR A 154 3.22 -3.75 5.20
C TYR A 154 4.17 -4.52 6.14
N GLY A 155 5.47 -4.52 5.85
CA GLY A 155 6.47 -5.20 6.66
C GLY A 155 6.44 -4.81 8.14
N ASP A 156 6.19 -3.52 8.42
CA ASP A 156 6.15 -2.98 9.79
C ASP A 156 4.80 -3.28 10.47
N TYR A 157 3.73 -3.43 9.69
CA TYR A 157 2.35 -3.58 10.18
C TYR A 157 1.76 -5.00 9.99
N LYS A 158 2.53 -5.98 9.51
CA LYS A 158 2.04 -7.34 9.19
C LYS A 158 1.34 -8.05 10.36
N ASN A 159 1.68 -7.68 11.60
CA ASN A 159 1.07 -8.27 12.79
C ASN A 159 -0.28 -7.64 13.17
N THR A 160 -0.57 -6.43 12.67
CA THR A 160 -1.79 -5.65 12.95
C THR A 160 -2.71 -5.56 11.73
N LEU A 161 -2.19 -5.71 10.50
CA LEU A 161 -2.98 -5.82 9.28
C LEU A 161 -3.56 -7.24 9.16
N LYS A 162 -4.59 -7.53 9.93
CA LYS A 162 -5.26 -8.83 10.00
C LYS A 162 -6.77 -8.70 9.87
N GLY A 163 -7.43 -9.78 9.47
CA GLY A 163 -8.88 -9.81 9.30
C GLY A 163 -9.36 -9.16 8.01
N ALA A 164 -10.65 -8.95 7.90
CA ALA A 164 -11.30 -8.39 6.70
C ALA A 164 -11.25 -6.86 6.65
N ALA A 165 -11.03 -6.19 7.77
CA ALA A 165 -10.94 -4.74 7.85
C ALA A 165 -10.05 -4.31 9.02
N VAL A 166 -9.36 -3.17 8.85
CA VAL A 166 -8.63 -2.48 9.91
C VAL A 166 -8.80 -0.97 9.76
N GLU A 167 -8.80 -0.28 10.90
CA GLU A 167 -8.77 1.18 10.98
C GLU A 167 -7.35 1.67 11.21
N VAL A 168 -7.03 2.78 10.59
CA VAL A 168 -5.74 3.47 10.71
C VAL A 168 -5.96 4.86 11.28
N LYS A 169 -5.38 5.14 12.43
CA LYS A 169 -5.44 6.46 13.09
C LYS A 169 -4.03 7.04 13.22
N LYS A 170 -3.93 8.34 13.10
CA LYS A 170 -2.67 9.05 13.36
C LYS A 170 -2.77 9.79 14.70
N VAL A 171 -2.08 9.27 15.72
CA VAL A 171 -2.05 9.84 17.06
C VAL A 171 -0.62 10.28 17.36
N ASN A 172 -0.43 11.54 17.76
CA ASN A 172 0.90 12.10 18.07
C ASN A 172 1.94 11.82 16.96
N ASN A 173 1.52 11.97 15.70
CA ASN A 173 2.32 11.72 14.50
C ASN A 173 2.73 10.24 14.26
N VAL A 174 2.20 9.30 15.04
CA VAL A 174 2.40 7.85 14.89
C VAL A 174 1.15 7.23 14.28
N LEU A 175 1.34 6.34 13.29
CA LEU A 175 0.25 5.56 12.71
C LEU A 175 -0.03 4.34 13.60
N THR A 176 -1.28 4.19 13.99
CA THR A 176 -1.79 3.05 14.77
C THR A 176 -2.81 2.30 13.94
N VAL A 177 -2.79 0.98 14.01
CA VAL A 177 -3.71 0.08 13.30
C VAL A 177 -4.47 -0.74 14.31
N ALA A 178 -5.78 -0.77 14.19
CA ALA A 178 -6.67 -1.54 15.06
C ALA A 178 -7.82 -2.17 14.25
N GLU A 179 -8.47 -3.18 14.79
CA GLU A 179 -9.72 -3.67 14.24
C GLU A 179 -10.81 -2.59 14.34
N PRO A 180 -11.75 -2.50 13.38
CA PRO A 180 -12.89 -1.62 13.49
C PRO A 180 -13.68 -1.91 14.77
N ALA A 181 -14.15 -0.86 15.41
CA ALA A 181 -15.07 -1.04 16.54
C ALA A 181 -16.33 -1.80 16.08
N PRO A 182 -16.85 -2.74 16.85
CA PRO A 182 -18.09 -3.42 16.51
C PRO A 182 -19.20 -2.37 16.31
N VAL A 183 -19.90 -2.46 15.18
CA VAL A 183 -21.07 -1.62 14.94
C VAL A 183 -22.14 -2.05 15.93
N VAL A 184 -22.39 -1.23 16.93
CA VAL A 184 -23.56 -1.40 17.81
C VAL A 184 -24.79 -1.01 16.95
N VAL A 185 -25.49 -2.00 16.43
CA VAL A 185 -26.79 -1.78 15.82
C VAL A 185 -27.73 -1.50 17.00
N GLU A 186 -28.03 -0.23 17.26
CA GLU A 186 -29.14 0.10 18.17
C GLU A 186 -30.41 -0.55 17.57
N GLY A 187 -30.89 -1.55 18.31
CA GLY A 187 -32.18 -2.15 17.99
C GLY A 187 -33.28 -1.08 18.01
N PRO A 188 -34.37 -1.25 17.25
CA PRO A 188 -35.47 -0.29 17.25
C PRO A 188 -35.92 -0.05 18.70
N ALA A 189 -36.02 1.22 19.08
CA ALA A 189 -36.52 1.63 20.38
C ALA A 189 -37.85 0.93 20.63
N ALA A 190 -37.97 0.27 21.79
CA ALA A 190 -39.23 -0.34 22.20
C ALA A 190 -40.33 0.76 22.25
N PRO A 191 -41.56 0.48 21.74
CA PRO A 191 -42.64 1.47 21.80
C PRO A 191 -42.92 1.80 23.27
N GLU A 192 -42.91 3.09 23.59
CA GLU A 192 -43.36 3.58 24.90
C GLU A 192 -44.84 3.22 25.03
N THR A 193 -45.15 2.39 25.99
CA THR A 193 -46.54 2.09 26.37
C THR A 193 -47.06 3.25 27.20
N GLU A 194 -48.07 4.01 26.70
CA GLU A 194 -48.92 4.89 27.49
C GLU A 194 -49.80 4.10 28.43
#